data_aa52332e669d8275ff99166e957dd2ff
#
_entry.id   aa52332e669d8275ff99166e957dd2ff
#
_cell.length_a   1.000
_cell.length_b   1.000
_cell.length_c   1.000
_cell.angle_alpha   90.00
_cell.angle_beta   90.00
_cell.angle_gamma   90.00
#
_symmetry.space_group_name_H-M   'P 1'
#
loop_
_entity.id
_entity.type
_entity.pdbx_description
1 polymer ?
#
loop_
_entity_poly.entity_id
_entity_poly.type
_entity_poly.pdbx_seq_one_letter_code
_entity_poly.pdbx_strand_id
1 'polypeptide(L)'
;AYGGDYDQQIGALWAAPNRIQDEKLNCVAHELGHSFQSQISCDGEGEAWGASGFFEMASQWMLWQVNPDWQTDERYHWEAFTKLTHKAYLHLENIYHSPYILEYWGMKRGRPIIAELFRQGKRGEDPVMTYKRMTGLSQEAFCDEMFDACRHLINWDFDRVWKNTRPYANKYTCKLTAQSYGWYQVAAENCPENYGFNAIPLRVPEPGTKVELQFEGLNGKQNGYVSVHPEKAGWRYGFVAVKADGKSIYGEMSADKKGKLTLKVPENEKLVYLWLVVMGAPEEHWMNPSPESGEKDAQWPYRIRLKG
;
A
#
# COMPACT_ATOMS: atom_id res chain seq x y z
N ALA A 1 18.18 14.11 14.37
CA ALA A 1 18.99 12.87 14.37
C ALA A 1 19.38 12.52 12.95
N TYR A 2 20.35 11.67 12.81
CA TYR A 2 20.78 11.12 11.53
C TYR A 2 21.29 9.68 11.75
N GLY A 3 20.76 8.74 11.00
CA GLY A 3 21.21 7.34 10.99
C GLY A 3 21.95 7.04 9.69
N GLY A 4 23.01 6.26 9.77
CA GLY A 4 23.86 5.92 8.64
C GLY A 4 24.94 4.95 9.05
N ASP A 5 26.12 5.08 8.45
CA ASP A 5 27.31 4.33 8.85
C ASP A 5 28.44 5.26 9.30
N TYR A 6 29.35 4.70 10.09
CA TYR A 6 30.63 5.32 10.42
C TYR A 6 31.76 4.58 9.69
N ASP A 7 32.38 5.29 8.75
CA ASP A 7 33.54 4.81 7.99
C ASP A 7 33.29 3.51 7.19
N GLN A 8 32.03 3.25 6.81
CA GLN A 8 31.60 2.00 6.14
C GLN A 8 31.95 0.72 6.93
N GLN A 9 32.09 0.84 8.24
CA GLN A 9 32.46 -0.27 9.13
C GLN A 9 31.33 -0.63 10.09
N ILE A 10 30.57 0.34 10.54
CA ILE A 10 29.52 0.14 11.52
C ILE A 10 28.35 1.10 11.29
N GLY A 11 27.13 0.58 11.43
CA GLY A 11 25.93 1.41 11.49
C GLY A 11 26.00 2.36 12.69
N ALA A 12 25.71 3.62 12.49
CA ALA A 12 25.88 4.66 13.49
C ALA A 12 24.66 5.60 13.54
N LEU A 13 24.42 6.14 14.73
CA LEU A 13 23.37 7.13 14.98
C LEU A 13 23.99 8.40 15.59
N TRP A 14 23.70 9.54 14.97
CA TRP A 14 24.03 10.85 15.51
C TRP A 14 22.76 11.57 15.94
N ALA A 15 22.63 11.89 17.21
CA ALA A 15 21.47 12.55 17.76
C ALA A 15 21.87 13.84 18.51
N ALA A 16 21.23 14.96 18.16
CA ALA A 16 21.37 16.19 18.92
C ALA A 16 20.66 16.05 20.28
N PRO A 17 21.15 16.76 21.34
CA PRO A 17 20.59 16.63 22.69
C PRO A 17 19.08 16.85 22.76
N ASN A 18 18.52 17.79 21.99
CA ASN A 18 17.10 18.06 21.95
C ASN A 18 16.27 16.90 21.36
N ARG A 19 16.85 16.03 20.58
CA ARG A 19 16.19 14.84 20.04
C ARG A 19 16.16 13.68 21.03
N ILE A 20 17.16 13.60 21.90
CA ILE A 20 17.21 12.59 22.98
C ILE A 20 16.29 13.00 24.13
N GLN A 21 15.99 14.29 24.27
CA GLN A 21 15.05 14.80 25.25
C GLN A 21 13.57 14.69 24.83
N ASP A 22 13.30 14.29 23.60
CA ASP A 22 11.94 14.01 23.13
C ASP A 22 11.42 12.76 23.84
N GLU A 23 10.30 12.89 24.53
CA GLU A 23 9.69 11.84 25.34
C GLU A 23 9.30 10.61 24.51
N LYS A 24 8.92 10.80 23.24
CA LYS A 24 8.51 9.73 22.33
C LYS A 24 9.69 9.10 21.58
N LEU A 25 10.77 9.82 21.41
CA LEU A 25 11.97 9.39 20.68
C LEU A 25 11.69 8.94 19.22
N ASN A 26 10.59 9.35 18.59
CA ASN A 26 10.19 8.90 17.27
C ASN A 26 11.27 9.18 16.21
N CYS A 27 11.81 10.40 16.19
CA CYS A 27 12.89 10.75 15.28
C CYS A 27 14.15 9.89 15.52
N VAL A 28 14.49 9.61 16.78
CA VAL A 28 15.65 8.76 17.13
C VAL A 28 15.41 7.31 16.69
N ALA A 29 14.21 6.78 16.91
CA ALA A 29 13.86 5.42 16.50
C ALA A 29 13.86 5.26 14.97
N HIS A 30 13.37 6.26 14.22
CA HIS A 30 13.45 6.30 12.77
C HIS A 30 14.90 6.25 12.27
N GLU A 31 15.73 7.14 12.77
CA GLU A 31 17.15 7.22 12.36
C GLU A 31 17.97 5.99 12.79
N LEU A 32 17.61 5.38 13.93
CA LEU A 32 18.20 4.10 14.32
C LEU A 32 17.87 3.01 13.29
N GLY A 33 16.69 3.07 12.67
CA GLY A 33 16.32 2.21 11.54
C GLY A 33 17.34 2.31 10.39
N HIS A 34 17.75 3.53 10.01
CA HIS A 34 18.78 3.74 8.99
C HIS A 34 20.13 3.19 9.41
N SER A 35 20.49 3.29 10.70
CA SER A 35 21.74 2.69 11.21
C SER A 35 21.75 1.17 11.06
N PHE A 36 20.63 0.49 11.27
CA PHE A 36 20.50 -0.97 11.02
C PHE A 36 20.59 -1.31 9.53
N GLN A 37 19.98 -0.50 8.66
CA GLN A 37 20.09 -0.68 7.21
C GLN A 37 21.56 -0.54 6.75
N SER A 38 22.25 0.49 7.26
CA SER A 38 23.68 0.72 6.97
C SER A 38 24.57 -0.39 7.51
N GLN A 39 24.25 -0.96 8.69
CA GLN A 39 25.01 -2.08 9.24
C GLN A 39 25.02 -3.29 8.31
N ILE A 40 23.90 -3.59 7.65
CA ILE A 40 23.85 -4.69 6.67
C ILE A 40 24.86 -4.47 5.55
N SER A 41 24.98 -3.25 5.04
CA SER A 41 25.98 -2.90 4.03
C SER A 41 27.40 -2.98 4.57
N CYS A 42 27.63 -2.55 5.83
CA CYS A 42 28.94 -2.67 6.51
C CYS A 42 29.37 -4.13 6.68
N ASP A 43 28.41 -5.02 6.90
CA ASP A 43 28.64 -6.47 6.99
C ASP A 43 28.90 -7.14 5.63
N GLY A 44 28.86 -6.37 4.56
CA GLY A 44 29.06 -6.85 3.19
C GLY A 44 27.86 -7.63 2.64
N GLU A 45 26.70 -7.47 3.27
CA GLU A 45 25.45 -8.09 2.84
C GLU A 45 24.60 -7.08 2.01
N GLY A 46 23.87 -7.61 1.04
CA GLY A 46 23.00 -6.81 0.17
C GLY A 46 23.77 -5.92 -0.80
N GLU A 47 23.05 -5.39 -1.75
CA GLU A 47 23.54 -4.43 -2.74
C GLU A 47 22.58 -3.25 -2.82
N ALA A 48 23.03 -2.14 -3.38
CA ALA A 48 22.21 -0.94 -3.56
C ALA A 48 21.05 -1.21 -4.51
N TRP A 49 19.84 -0.95 -4.03
CA TRP A 49 18.63 -0.95 -4.86
C TRP A 49 18.47 0.36 -5.64
N GLY A 50 17.75 0.27 -6.76
CA GLY A 50 16.93 1.40 -7.23
C GLY A 50 15.79 1.68 -6.24
N ALA A 51 15.11 2.82 -6.39
CA ALA A 51 13.98 3.21 -5.54
C ALA A 51 14.34 3.41 -4.04
N SER A 52 15.17 4.39 -3.77
CA SER A 52 15.66 4.76 -2.43
C SER A 52 14.56 5.02 -1.38
N GLY A 53 13.35 5.33 -1.82
CA GLY A 53 12.20 5.55 -0.94
C GLY A 53 11.89 4.41 0.03
N PHE A 54 12.29 3.20 -0.29
CA PHE A 54 12.09 2.05 0.59
C PHE A 54 12.90 2.14 1.90
N PHE A 55 14.05 2.79 1.89
CA PHE A 55 14.86 3.00 3.10
C PHE A 55 14.08 3.81 4.13
N GLU A 56 13.45 4.89 3.70
CA GLU A 56 12.61 5.74 4.56
C GLU A 56 11.36 4.99 5.04
N MET A 57 10.68 4.31 4.13
CA MET A 57 9.50 3.51 4.45
C MET A 57 9.80 2.42 5.48
N ALA A 58 10.94 1.74 5.36
CA ALA A 58 11.35 0.70 6.30
C ALA A 58 11.77 1.29 7.65
N SER A 59 12.42 2.46 7.69
CA SER A 59 12.72 3.16 8.95
C SER A 59 11.43 3.59 9.67
N GLN A 60 10.42 4.09 8.95
CA GLN A 60 9.10 4.37 9.53
C GLN A 60 8.43 3.10 10.06
N TRP A 61 8.55 1.98 9.36
CA TRP A 61 8.04 0.72 9.85
C TRP A 61 8.76 0.26 11.12
N MET A 62 10.09 0.39 11.19
CA MET A 62 10.88 0.06 12.39
C MET A 62 10.49 0.94 13.57
N LEU A 63 10.32 2.25 13.37
CA LEU A 63 9.74 3.14 14.37
C LEU A 63 8.38 2.63 14.86
N TRP A 64 7.49 2.23 13.96
CA TRP A 64 6.17 1.72 14.32
C TRP A 64 6.21 0.37 15.09
N GLN A 65 7.30 -0.42 14.94
CA GLN A 65 7.49 -1.63 15.75
C GLN A 65 7.74 -1.30 17.23
N VAL A 66 8.44 -0.22 17.53
CA VAL A 66 8.78 0.18 18.90
C VAL A 66 7.78 1.16 19.51
N ASN A 67 7.11 1.95 18.69
CA ASN A 67 6.02 2.83 19.11
C ASN A 67 4.70 2.46 18.37
N PRO A 68 3.87 1.58 18.94
CA PRO A 68 2.58 1.22 18.33
C PRO A 68 1.61 2.39 18.17
N ASP A 69 1.79 3.47 18.94
CA ASP A 69 0.98 4.67 18.89
C ASP A 69 1.50 5.73 17.91
N TRP A 70 2.60 5.44 17.18
CA TRP A 70 3.20 6.35 16.21
C TRP A 70 2.16 7.00 15.28
N GLN A 71 1.21 6.25 14.77
CA GLN A 71 0.17 6.75 13.87
C GLN A 71 -0.72 7.83 14.55
N THR A 72 -0.84 7.79 15.87
CA THR A 72 -1.55 8.81 16.65
C THR A 72 -0.63 9.99 16.98
N ASP A 73 0.60 9.72 17.39
CA ASP A 73 1.58 10.73 17.75
C ASP A 73 1.96 11.62 16.55
N GLU A 74 2.08 11.00 15.38
CA GLU A 74 2.40 11.66 14.11
C GLU A 74 1.27 11.52 13.08
N ARG A 75 0.08 11.87 13.50
CA ARG A 75 -1.17 11.69 12.73
C ARG A 75 -1.12 12.26 11.31
N TYR A 76 -0.31 13.26 11.07
CA TYR A 76 -0.15 13.86 9.74
C TYR A 76 0.34 12.86 8.69
N HIS A 77 1.10 11.83 9.06
CA HIS A 77 1.48 10.75 8.15
C HIS A 77 0.27 9.94 7.67
N TRP A 78 -0.63 9.59 8.59
CA TRP A 78 -1.87 8.92 8.22
C TRP A 78 -2.78 9.81 7.37
N GLU A 79 -2.89 11.10 7.70
CA GLU A 79 -3.68 12.06 6.93
C GLU A 79 -3.14 12.25 5.51
N ALA A 80 -1.82 12.22 5.33
CA ALA A 80 -1.20 12.21 4.01
C ALA A 80 -1.46 10.88 3.28
N PHE A 81 -1.24 9.74 3.95
CA PHE A 81 -1.46 8.42 3.37
C PHE A 81 -2.87 8.26 2.79
N THR A 82 -3.91 8.68 3.52
CA THR A 82 -5.30 8.54 3.04
C THR A 82 -5.60 9.32 1.76
N LYS A 83 -4.79 10.32 1.44
CA LYS A 83 -4.87 11.10 0.19
C LYS A 83 -4.00 10.51 -0.93
N LEU A 84 -3.06 9.64 -0.59
CA LEU A 84 -2.02 9.12 -1.47
C LEU A 84 -2.16 7.62 -1.76
N THR A 85 -3.25 6.97 -1.33
CA THR A 85 -3.44 5.52 -1.52
C THR A 85 -3.36 5.07 -2.97
N HIS A 86 -3.67 5.95 -3.91
CA HIS A 86 -3.60 5.68 -5.35
C HIS A 86 -2.18 5.73 -5.93
N LYS A 87 -1.21 6.27 -5.19
CA LYS A 87 0.17 6.35 -5.65
C LYS A 87 0.85 4.99 -5.66
N ALA A 88 1.80 4.82 -6.60
CA ALA A 88 2.64 3.64 -6.66
C ALA A 88 3.31 3.36 -5.30
N TYR A 89 3.48 2.08 -5.00
CA TYR A 89 4.02 1.61 -3.71
C TYR A 89 5.34 2.30 -3.31
N LEU A 90 6.25 2.50 -4.28
CA LEU A 90 7.53 3.16 -4.06
C LEU A 90 7.56 4.61 -4.55
N HIS A 91 6.41 5.21 -4.84
CA HIS A 91 6.35 6.61 -5.25
C HIS A 91 6.88 7.53 -4.15
N LEU A 92 7.71 8.52 -4.55
CA LEU A 92 8.43 9.40 -3.63
C LEU A 92 7.52 10.11 -2.62
N GLU A 93 6.33 10.58 -3.04
CA GLU A 93 5.39 11.25 -2.14
C GLU A 93 4.83 10.34 -1.04
N ASN A 94 4.92 9.02 -1.20
CA ASN A 94 4.31 8.04 -0.30
C ASN A 94 5.28 7.43 0.72
N ILE A 95 6.59 7.59 0.53
CA ILE A 95 7.62 6.84 1.26
C ILE A 95 7.61 7.00 2.78
N TYR A 96 7.31 8.20 3.28
CA TYR A 96 7.20 8.46 4.72
C TYR A 96 5.82 8.13 5.29
N HIS A 97 4.81 7.98 4.42
CA HIS A 97 3.42 7.92 4.83
C HIS A 97 2.82 6.52 4.74
N SER A 98 3.47 5.56 4.10
CA SER A 98 2.90 4.24 3.83
C SER A 98 3.77 3.04 4.25
N PRO A 99 4.28 2.98 5.49
CA PRO A 99 5.03 1.81 5.95
C PRO A 99 4.15 0.57 6.15
N TYR A 100 2.88 0.69 5.94
CA TYR A 100 1.84 -0.28 6.30
C TYR A 100 1.90 -1.57 5.51
N ILE A 101 2.39 -1.52 4.27
CA ILE A 101 2.59 -2.71 3.46
C ILE A 101 3.64 -3.65 4.08
N LEU A 102 4.64 -3.08 4.75
CA LEU A 102 5.67 -3.85 5.45
C LEU A 102 5.10 -4.56 6.68
N GLU A 103 4.11 -3.97 7.34
CA GLU A 103 3.39 -4.64 8.42
C GLU A 103 2.62 -5.86 7.91
N TYR A 104 1.97 -5.72 6.74
CA TYR A 104 1.30 -6.85 6.09
C TYR A 104 2.29 -7.97 5.72
N TRP A 105 3.43 -7.65 5.11
CA TRP A 105 4.47 -8.63 4.78
C TRP A 105 5.03 -9.29 6.06
N GLY A 106 5.26 -8.49 7.10
CA GLY A 106 5.70 -8.99 8.40
C GLY A 106 4.67 -9.91 9.07
N MET A 107 3.39 -9.60 8.98
CA MET A 107 2.29 -10.43 9.47
C MET A 107 2.21 -11.75 8.69
N LYS A 108 2.33 -11.70 7.37
CA LYS A 108 2.17 -12.86 6.50
C LYS A 108 3.37 -13.81 6.49
N ARG A 109 4.59 -13.29 6.62
CA ARG A 109 5.84 -14.05 6.43
C ARG A 109 6.80 -14.00 7.63
N GLY A 110 6.41 -13.33 8.69
CA GLY A 110 7.28 -13.05 9.83
C GLY A 110 8.11 -11.78 9.62
N ARG A 111 8.30 -11.02 10.70
CA ARG A 111 9.01 -9.72 10.66
C ARG A 111 10.42 -9.76 10.08
N PRO A 112 11.21 -10.87 10.24
CA PRO A 112 12.54 -10.95 9.64
C PRO A 112 12.58 -10.74 8.13
N ILE A 113 11.45 -10.93 7.41
CA ILE A 113 11.38 -10.71 5.95
C ILE A 113 11.87 -9.31 5.55
N ILE A 114 11.66 -8.29 6.39
CA ILE A 114 12.07 -6.92 6.08
C ILE A 114 13.59 -6.79 6.15
N ALA A 115 14.25 -7.37 7.15
CA ALA A 115 15.71 -7.39 7.23
C ALA A 115 16.31 -8.24 6.09
N GLU A 116 15.68 -9.37 5.76
CA GLU A 116 16.14 -10.23 4.67
C GLU A 116 16.05 -9.54 3.30
N LEU A 117 15.07 -8.66 3.09
CA LEU A 117 15.01 -7.84 1.88
C LEU A 117 16.29 -7.01 1.70
N PHE A 118 16.77 -6.35 2.77
CA PHE A 118 18.01 -5.58 2.72
C PHE A 118 19.23 -6.47 2.49
N ARG A 119 19.33 -7.62 3.18
CA ARG A 119 20.45 -8.56 3.03
C ARG A 119 20.53 -9.17 1.64
N GLN A 120 19.39 -9.39 1.00
CA GLN A 120 19.30 -10.07 -0.29
C GLN A 120 19.10 -9.13 -1.47
N GLY A 121 19.07 -7.81 -1.25
CA GLY A 121 18.99 -6.82 -2.32
C GLY A 121 20.12 -6.99 -3.33
N LYS A 122 19.84 -6.80 -4.62
CA LYS A 122 20.82 -6.88 -5.70
C LYS A 122 20.81 -5.61 -6.52
N ARG A 123 21.98 -5.25 -7.03
CA ARG A 123 22.11 -4.13 -7.96
C ARG A 123 21.22 -4.35 -9.19
N GLY A 124 20.46 -3.33 -9.56
CA GLY A 124 19.51 -3.39 -10.67
C GLY A 124 18.15 -3.99 -10.33
N GLU A 125 17.94 -4.40 -9.07
CA GLU A 125 16.62 -4.71 -8.53
C GLU A 125 16.05 -3.49 -7.78
N ASP A 126 14.77 -3.53 -7.53
CA ASP A 126 14.08 -2.76 -6.52
C ASP A 126 13.52 -3.70 -5.43
N PRO A 127 12.96 -3.19 -4.33
CA PRO A 127 12.40 -4.03 -3.27
C PRO A 127 11.33 -5.01 -3.74
N VAL A 128 10.53 -4.66 -4.75
CA VAL A 128 9.51 -5.56 -5.32
C VAL A 128 10.16 -6.74 -6.05
N MET A 129 11.18 -6.46 -6.87
CA MET A 129 11.92 -7.51 -7.57
C MET A 129 12.61 -8.46 -6.59
N THR A 130 13.29 -7.91 -5.57
CA THR A 130 13.93 -8.71 -4.52
C THR A 130 12.91 -9.55 -3.76
N TYR A 131 11.79 -8.96 -3.34
CA TYR A 131 10.73 -9.67 -2.63
C TYR A 131 10.16 -10.83 -3.44
N LYS A 132 9.85 -10.61 -4.72
CA LYS A 132 9.36 -11.66 -5.62
C LYS A 132 10.38 -12.79 -5.77
N ARG A 133 11.66 -12.45 -5.93
CA ARG A 133 12.74 -13.45 -6.04
C ARG A 133 12.89 -14.27 -4.77
N MET A 134 12.88 -13.63 -3.61
CA MET A 134 13.01 -14.31 -2.30
C MET A 134 11.84 -15.24 -2.01
N THR A 135 10.64 -14.81 -2.38
CA THR A 135 9.39 -15.54 -2.09
C THR A 135 8.97 -16.51 -3.19
N GLY A 136 9.61 -16.46 -4.36
CA GLY A 136 9.24 -17.26 -5.53
C GLY A 136 7.90 -16.86 -6.16
N LEU A 137 7.37 -15.68 -5.85
CA LEU A 137 6.07 -15.23 -6.37
C LEU A 137 6.16 -14.85 -7.84
N SER A 138 5.22 -15.34 -8.64
CA SER A 138 4.95 -14.79 -9.97
C SER A 138 4.43 -13.35 -9.86
N GLN A 139 4.37 -12.61 -10.96
CA GLN A 139 3.78 -11.28 -10.98
C GLN A 139 2.31 -11.30 -10.56
N GLU A 140 1.56 -12.28 -11.04
CA GLU A 140 0.16 -12.47 -10.70
C GLU A 140 -0.04 -12.69 -9.20
N ALA A 141 0.69 -13.66 -8.61
CA ALA A 141 0.62 -13.96 -7.19
C ALA A 141 1.08 -12.79 -6.30
N PHE A 142 2.07 -12.01 -6.77
CA PHE A 142 2.49 -10.78 -6.08
C PHE A 142 1.37 -9.72 -6.11
N CYS A 143 0.72 -9.51 -7.26
CA CYS A 143 -0.42 -8.60 -7.37
C CYS A 143 -1.59 -9.04 -6.45
N ASP A 144 -1.85 -10.33 -6.35
CA ASP A 144 -2.88 -10.87 -5.45
C ASP A 144 -2.53 -10.60 -3.99
N GLU A 145 -1.26 -10.78 -3.61
CA GLU A 145 -0.76 -10.49 -2.26
C GLU A 145 -0.83 -8.99 -1.93
N MET A 146 -0.43 -8.13 -2.86
CA MET A 146 -0.52 -6.67 -2.69
C MET A 146 -1.98 -6.21 -2.56
N PHE A 147 -2.88 -6.79 -3.35
CA PHE A 147 -4.31 -6.48 -3.23
C PHE A 147 -4.88 -6.93 -1.89
N ASP A 148 -4.47 -8.09 -1.39
CA ASP A 148 -4.88 -8.55 -0.06
C ASP A 148 -4.41 -7.58 1.03
N ALA A 149 -3.19 -7.05 0.93
CA ALA A 149 -2.71 -6.00 1.82
C ALA A 149 -3.57 -4.73 1.75
N CYS A 150 -3.95 -4.29 0.54
CA CYS A 150 -4.84 -3.13 0.35
C CYS A 150 -6.20 -3.36 1.03
N ARG A 151 -6.76 -4.58 0.96
CA ARG A 151 -8.01 -4.92 1.64
C ARG A 151 -7.89 -4.86 3.17
N HIS A 152 -6.77 -5.33 3.72
CA HIS A 152 -6.50 -5.26 5.17
C HIS A 152 -6.40 -3.81 5.65
N LEU A 153 -5.85 -2.91 4.84
CA LEU A 153 -5.75 -1.48 5.16
C LEU A 153 -7.13 -0.80 5.31
N ILE A 154 -8.17 -1.31 4.68
CA ILE A 154 -9.52 -0.70 4.77
C ILE A 154 -9.99 -0.63 6.22
N ASN A 155 -9.86 -1.73 6.94
CA ASN A 155 -10.27 -1.86 8.34
C ASN A 155 -9.08 -1.95 9.30
N TRP A 156 -7.85 -1.79 8.79
CA TRP A 156 -6.61 -1.91 9.57
C TRP A 156 -6.51 -3.26 10.30
N ASP A 157 -6.76 -4.35 9.57
CA ASP A 157 -6.74 -5.72 10.11
C ASP A 157 -5.30 -6.23 10.24
N PHE A 158 -4.56 -5.66 11.19
CA PHE A 158 -3.20 -6.03 11.56
C PHE A 158 -3.17 -6.38 13.04
N ASP A 159 -2.93 -7.65 13.38
CA ASP A 159 -3.05 -8.18 14.74
C ASP A 159 -2.28 -7.36 15.76
N ARG A 160 -1.03 -6.99 15.45
CA ARG A 160 -0.13 -6.28 16.35
C ARG A 160 -0.66 -4.91 16.78
N VAL A 161 -1.27 -4.18 15.85
CA VAL A 161 -1.69 -2.78 16.04
C VAL A 161 -3.20 -2.59 16.02
N TRP A 162 -3.96 -3.67 16.03
CA TRP A 162 -5.42 -3.64 15.95
C TRP A 162 -6.06 -2.62 16.90
N LYS A 163 -5.65 -2.59 18.17
CA LYS A 163 -6.21 -1.66 19.16
C LYS A 163 -5.86 -0.20 18.86
N ASN A 164 -4.63 0.05 18.42
CA ASN A 164 -4.12 1.39 18.16
C ASN A 164 -4.72 2.00 16.90
N THR A 165 -5.07 1.17 15.91
CA THR A 165 -5.50 1.61 14.58
C THR A 165 -7.02 1.72 14.40
N ARG A 166 -7.83 1.30 15.37
CA ARG A 166 -9.31 1.42 15.30
C ARG A 166 -9.82 2.83 14.98
N PRO A 167 -9.25 3.92 15.54
CA PRO A 167 -9.68 5.28 15.20
C PRO A 167 -9.47 5.66 13.73
N TYR A 168 -8.63 4.93 13.00
CA TYR A 168 -8.23 5.21 11.62
C TYR A 168 -8.92 4.34 10.58
N ALA A 169 -9.57 3.26 11.02
CA ALA A 169 -10.27 2.33 10.15
C ALA A 169 -11.47 2.98 9.43
N ASN A 170 -11.74 2.51 8.20
CA ASN A 170 -12.90 2.91 7.40
C ASN A 170 -13.02 4.42 7.12
N LYS A 171 -11.89 5.11 6.87
CA LYS A 171 -11.83 6.56 6.66
C LYS A 171 -11.12 6.93 5.35
N TYR A 172 -11.62 6.42 4.24
CA TYR A 172 -11.07 6.69 2.92
C TYR A 172 -12.04 7.49 2.07
N THR A 173 -11.51 8.19 1.07
CA THR A 173 -12.28 8.88 0.06
C THR A 173 -11.69 8.60 -1.31
N CYS A 174 -12.53 8.52 -2.33
CA CYS A 174 -12.12 8.40 -3.72
C CYS A 174 -13.05 9.22 -4.58
N LYS A 175 -12.48 10.01 -5.48
CA LYS A 175 -13.23 10.83 -6.41
C LYS A 175 -13.51 10.06 -7.70
N LEU A 176 -14.78 9.91 -8.00
CA LEU A 176 -15.29 9.32 -9.23
C LEU A 176 -16.08 10.36 -10.03
N THR A 177 -15.98 10.30 -11.34
CA THR A 177 -16.75 11.14 -12.27
C THR A 177 -17.90 10.35 -12.87
N ALA A 178 -19.12 10.85 -12.71
CA ALA A 178 -20.30 10.22 -13.28
C ALA A 178 -20.21 10.22 -14.83
N GLN A 179 -20.57 9.10 -15.41
CA GLN A 179 -20.63 8.86 -16.86
C GLN A 179 -22.03 8.44 -17.29
N SER A 180 -22.28 8.38 -18.58
CA SER A 180 -23.55 7.90 -19.12
C SER A 180 -23.92 6.48 -18.64
N TYR A 181 -25.19 6.20 -18.58
CA TYR A 181 -25.73 4.85 -18.24
C TYR A 181 -25.34 4.30 -16.86
N GLY A 182 -25.13 5.19 -15.88
CA GLY A 182 -24.83 4.81 -14.49
C GLY A 182 -23.41 4.31 -14.26
N TRP A 183 -22.50 4.55 -15.18
CA TRP A 183 -21.08 4.33 -14.98
C TRP A 183 -20.43 5.47 -14.18
N TYR A 184 -19.40 5.15 -13.42
CA TYR A 184 -18.53 6.08 -12.72
C TYR A 184 -17.09 5.75 -13.08
N GLN A 185 -16.34 6.74 -13.50
CA GLN A 185 -14.92 6.60 -13.85
C GLN A 185 -14.05 7.23 -12.77
N VAL A 186 -12.93 6.59 -12.43
CA VAL A 186 -11.97 7.17 -11.49
C VAL A 186 -11.47 8.50 -12.03
N ALA A 187 -11.38 9.54 -11.17
CA ALA A 187 -10.79 10.81 -11.55
C ALA A 187 -9.27 10.68 -11.70
N ALA A 188 -8.67 11.45 -12.62
CA ALA A 188 -7.23 11.33 -12.91
C ALA A 188 -6.35 11.56 -11.67
N GLU A 189 -6.74 12.48 -10.80
CA GLU A 189 -6.05 12.78 -9.54
C GLU A 189 -6.11 11.65 -8.49
N ASN A 190 -7.00 10.68 -8.67
CA ASN A 190 -7.10 9.50 -7.81
C ASN A 190 -6.86 8.19 -8.58
N CYS A 191 -6.39 8.28 -9.83
CA CYS A 191 -6.19 7.07 -10.63
C CYS A 191 -5.05 6.21 -10.07
N PRO A 192 -5.28 4.91 -9.81
CA PRO A 192 -4.25 4.05 -9.25
C PRO A 192 -3.03 3.95 -10.15
N GLU A 193 -1.86 4.06 -9.56
CA GLU A 193 -0.56 3.71 -10.11
C GLU A 193 -0.23 2.24 -9.77
N ASN A 194 1.03 1.79 -10.01
CA ASN A 194 1.44 0.42 -9.70
C ASN A 194 1.28 0.12 -8.20
N TYR A 195 0.41 -0.84 -7.88
CA TYR A 195 0.08 -1.27 -6.51
C TYR A 195 -0.58 -0.21 -5.63
N GLY A 196 -0.85 0.99 -6.16
CA GLY A 196 -1.72 1.96 -5.54
C GLY A 196 -3.18 1.54 -5.63
N PHE A 197 -4.01 1.97 -4.69
CA PHE A 197 -5.41 1.54 -4.62
C PHE A 197 -6.40 2.67 -4.34
N ASN A 198 -7.63 2.42 -4.70
CA ASN A 198 -8.78 3.20 -4.29
C ASN A 198 -9.66 2.40 -3.34
N ALA A 199 -10.12 3.05 -2.27
CA ALA A 199 -11.17 2.56 -1.41
C ALA A 199 -12.43 3.42 -1.66
N ILE A 200 -13.43 2.82 -2.28
CA ILE A 200 -14.67 3.49 -2.69
C ILE A 200 -15.76 3.13 -1.68
N PRO A 201 -16.27 4.10 -0.89
CA PRO A 201 -17.34 3.82 0.05
C PRO A 201 -18.65 3.55 -0.70
N LEU A 202 -19.36 2.50 -0.29
CA LEU A 202 -20.62 2.12 -0.85
C LEU A 202 -21.74 2.21 0.20
N ARG A 203 -22.97 2.34 -0.27
CA ARG A 203 -24.13 2.20 0.62
C ARG A 203 -24.15 0.79 1.20
N VAL A 204 -24.32 0.70 2.51
CA VAL A 204 -24.44 -0.58 3.20
C VAL A 204 -25.79 -1.20 2.82
N PRO A 205 -25.81 -2.41 2.24
CA PRO A 205 -27.04 -3.08 1.85
C PRO A 205 -27.70 -3.75 3.06
N GLU A 206 -29.00 -4.04 2.92
CA GLU A 206 -29.73 -4.80 3.94
C GLU A 206 -29.26 -6.27 3.99
N PRO A 207 -29.32 -6.93 5.17
CA PRO A 207 -29.09 -8.37 5.29
C PRO A 207 -29.86 -9.20 4.28
N GLY A 208 -29.24 -10.25 3.75
CA GLY A 208 -29.86 -11.14 2.75
C GLY A 208 -29.87 -10.60 1.31
N THR A 209 -29.47 -9.36 1.10
CA THR A 209 -29.44 -8.77 -0.24
C THR A 209 -28.08 -9.03 -0.95
N LYS A 210 -27.97 -8.60 -2.21
CA LYS A 210 -26.72 -8.68 -2.97
C LYS A 210 -26.38 -7.33 -3.60
N VAL A 211 -25.08 -7.07 -3.70
CA VAL A 211 -24.53 -5.94 -4.47
C VAL A 211 -23.79 -6.50 -5.66
N GLU A 212 -24.09 -6.02 -6.85
CA GLU A 212 -23.44 -6.42 -8.10
C GLU A 212 -22.58 -5.28 -8.63
N LEU A 213 -21.32 -5.61 -8.91
CA LEU A 213 -20.37 -4.73 -9.58
C LEU A 213 -20.23 -5.13 -11.04
N GLN A 214 -20.20 -4.16 -11.92
CA GLN A 214 -19.62 -4.27 -13.25
C GLN A 214 -18.36 -3.41 -13.28
N PHE A 215 -17.25 -4.01 -13.70
CA PHE A 215 -15.95 -3.38 -13.77
C PHE A 215 -15.46 -3.36 -15.23
N GLU A 216 -14.81 -2.26 -15.62
CA GLU A 216 -14.09 -2.16 -16.89
C GLU A 216 -12.81 -1.36 -16.69
N GLY A 217 -11.67 -2.03 -16.86
CA GLY A 217 -10.36 -1.40 -16.99
C GLY A 217 -10.26 -0.70 -18.35
N LEU A 218 -9.76 0.53 -18.33
CA LEU A 218 -9.65 1.36 -19.53
C LEU A 218 -8.21 1.26 -20.05
N ASN A 219 -7.95 0.19 -20.81
CA ASN A 219 -6.63 -0.01 -21.42
C ASN A 219 -6.38 1.01 -22.54
N GLY A 220 -5.12 1.30 -22.77
CA GLY A 220 -4.66 2.19 -23.80
C GLY A 220 -4.66 3.64 -23.37
N LYS A 221 -4.39 4.52 -24.33
CA LYS A 221 -4.26 5.94 -24.06
C LYS A 221 -5.62 6.56 -23.73
N GLN A 222 -5.77 7.06 -22.52
CA GLN A 222 -6.94 7.79 -22.06
C GLN A 222 -6.59 9.27 -21.86
N ASN A 223 -7.45 10.17 -22.33
CA ASN A 223 -7.23 11.60 -22.13
C ASN A 223 -7.25 11.97 -20.65
N GLY A 224 -6.22 12.70 -20.21
CA GLY A 224 -6.07 13.16 -18.84
C GLY A 224 -5.36 12.18 -17.89
N TYR A 225 -5.02 10.98 -18.36
CA TYR A 225 -4.28 9.99 -17.57
C TYR A 225 -2.86 9.78 -18.11
N VAL A 226 -1.94 9.41 -17.21
CA VAL A 226 -0.56 9.06 -17.59
C VAL A 226 -0.55 7.62 -18.12
N SER A 227 -0.30 7.49 -19.43
CA SER A 227 -0.26 6.19 -20.10
C SER A 227 1.18 5.83 -20.45
N VAL A 228 1.81 5.04 -19.56
CA VAL A 228 3.11 4.41 -19.76
C VAL A 228 2.87 2.92 -19.74
N HIS A 229 3.34 2.18 -20.71
CA HIS A 229 3.12 0.74 -20.82
C HIS A 229 1.64 0.28 -20.79
N PRO A 230 0.75 0.86 -21.62
CA PRO A 230 -0.67 0.48 -21.62
C PRO A 230 -0.93 -1.00 -21.94
N GLU A 231 0.00 -1.66 -22.60
CA GLU A 231 -0.02 -3.11 -22.91
C GLU A 231 0.09 -3.97 -21.64
N LYS A 232 0.69 -3.43 -20.57
CA LYS A 232 0.87 -4.11 -19.28
C LYS A 232 -0.28 -3.84 -18.29
N ALA A 233 -1.35 -3.20 -18.76
CA ALA A 233 -2.46 -2.81 -17.91
C ALA A 233 -3.13 -4.00 -17.22
N GLY A 234 -3.28 -3.89 -15.91
CA GLY A 234 -3.97 -4.88 -15.08
C GLY A 234 -4.57 -4.26 -13.83
N TRP A 235 -5.50 -4.95 -13.25
CA TRP A 235 -6.21 -4.53 -12.03
C TRP A 235 -6.42 -5.71 -11.09
N ARG A 236 -6.67 -5.39 -9.81
CA ARG A 236 -7.34 -6.26 -8.84
C ARG A 236 -8.47 -5.48 -8.21
N TYR A 237 -9.62 -6.11 -8.05
CA TYR A 237 -10.76 -5.46 -7.41
C TYR A 237 -11.63 -6.45 -6.64
N GLY A 238 -12.28 -5.97 -5.58
CA GLY A 238 -13.12 -6.79 -4.72
C GLY A 238 -13.78 -5.98 -3.62
N PHE A 239 -14.76 -6.57 -2.96
CA PHE A 239 -15.47 -5.95 -1.85
C PHE A 239 -14.78 -6.21 -0.52
N VAL A 240 -14.86 -5.24 0.37
CA VAL A 240 -14.59 -5.39 1.81
C VAL A 240 -15.79 -4.89 2.57
N ALA A 241 -16.41 -5.76 3.34
CA ALA A 241 -17.51 -5.40 4.23
C ALA A 241 -17.05 -5.49 5.69
N VAL A 242 -17.52 -4.59 6.53
CA VAL A 242 -17.22 -4.60 7.96
C VAL A 242 -18.49 -4.82 8.74
N LYS A 243 -18.45 -5.80 9.64
CA LYS A 243 -19.57 -6.18 10.52
C LYS A 243 -19.66 -5.26 11.73
N ALA A 244 -20.80 -5.28 12.40
CA ALA A 244 -21.03 -4.51 13.61
C ALA A 244 -20.07 -4.88 14.77
N ASP A 245 -19.51 -6.09 14.76
CA ASP A 245 -18.47 -6.53 15.72
C ASP A 245 -17.06 -6.05 15.35
N GLY A 246 -16.92 -5.28 14.27
CA GLY A 246 -15.66 -4.73 13.78
C GLY A 246 -14.85 -5.68 12.88
N LYS A 247 -15.30 -6.90 12.64
CA LYS A 247 -14.60 -7.86 11.77
C LYS A 247 -14.90 -7.62 10.30
N SER A 248 -13.90 -7.85 9.47
CA SER A 248 -14.02 -7.74 8.03
C SER A 248 -14.57 -9.04 7.38
N ILE A 249 -15.29 -8.86 6.29
CA ILE A 249 -15.61 -9.90 5.31
C ILE A 249 -14.92 -9.49 4.01
N TYR A 250 -13.99 -10.30 3.55
CA TYR A 250 -13.31 -10.12 2.28
C TYR A 250 -14.07 -10.88 1.20
N GLY A 251 -14.69 -10.14 0.26
CA GLY A 251 -15.35 -10.73 -0.90
C GLY A 251 -14.35 -11.38 -1.87
N GLU A 252 -14.89 -12.03 -2.89
CA GLU A 252 -14.07 -12.55 -3.99
C GLU A 252 -13.28 -11.42 -4.65
N MET A 253 -12.08 -11.74 -5.11
CA MET A 253 -11.24 -10.87 -5.91
C MET A 253 -11.39 -11.25 -7.38
N SER A 254 -11.35 -10.26 -8.27
CA SER A 254 -11.21 -10.48 -9.71
C SER A 254 -10.00 -9.73 -10.26
N ALA A 255 -9.38 -10.32 -11.28
CA ALA A 255 -8.33 -9.75 -12.12
C ALA A 255 -8.82 -9.43 -13.54
N ASP A 256 -10.08 -9.66 -13.85
CA ASP A 256 -10.63 -9.48 -15.19
C ASP A 256 -10.59 -8.02 -15.62
N LYS A 257 -10.05 -7.74 -16.80
CA LYS A 257 -10.08 -6.38 -17.39
C LYS A 257 -11.51 -5.88 -17.65
N LYS A 258 -12.45 -6.80 -17.85
CA LYS A 258 -13.90 -6.58 -17.86
C LYS A 258 -14.56 -7.72 -17.12
N GLY A 259 -15.21 -7.40 -16.01
CA GLY A 259 -15.78 -8.44 -15.16
C GLY A 259 -17.00 -8.01 -14.37
N LYS A 260 -17.52 -8.96 -13.64
CA LYS A 260 -18.63 -8.75 -12.69
C LYS A 260 -18.27 -9.45 -11.39
N LEU A 261 -18.59 -8.80 -10.29
CA LEU A 261 -18.52 -9.38 -8.96
C LEU A 261 -19.85 -9.23 -8.25
N THR A 262 -20.14 -10.15 -7.37
CA THR A 262 -21.33 -10.10 -6.52
C THR A 262 -20.92 -10.35 -5.09
N LEU A 263 -21.29 -9.44 -4.20
CA LEU A 263 -21.25 -9.68 -2.76
C LEU A 263 -22.66 -10.06 -2.29
N LYS A 264 -22.80 -11.23 -1.70
CA LYS A 264 -24.01 -11.64 -0.98
C LYS A 264 -23.84 -11.28 0.50
N VAL A 265 -24.73 -10.47 1.02
CA VAL A 265 -24.75 -10.13 2.44
C VAL A 265 -25.43 -11.28 3.19
N PRO A 266 -24.78 -11.89 4.19
CA PRO A 266 -25.43 -12.93 4.99
C PRO A 266 -26.71 -12.43 5.67
N GLU A 267 -27.74 -13.26 5.74
CA GLU A 267 -29.06 -12.89 6.32
C GLU A 267 -28.95 -12.49 7.80
N ASN A 268 -28.01 -13.09 8.53
CA ASN A 268 -27.85 -12.91 9.97
C ASN A 268 -26.69 -11.94 10.33
N GLU A 269 -26.15 -11.22 9.36
CA GLU A 269 -24.99 -10.33 9.57
C GLU A 269 -25.38 -8.88 9.32
N LYS A 270 -25.16 -8.03 10.31
CA LYS A 270 -25.31 -6.59 10.16
C LYS A 270 -23.98 -5.98 9.76
N LEU A 271 -23.92 -5.43 8.56
CA LEU A 271 -22.80 -4.65 8.08
C LEU A 271 -22.91 -3.20 8.58
N VAL A 272 -21.75 -2.57 8.83
CA VAL A 272 -21.65 -1.14 9.18
C VAL A 272 -20.91 -0.35 8.12
N TYR A 273 -20.03 -1.00 7.34
CA TYR A 273 -19.36 -0.41 6.19
C TYR A 273 -19.33 -1.42 5.03
N LEU A 274 -19.39 -0.88 3.83
CA LEU A 274 -19.12 -1.61 2.60
C LEU A 274 -18.20 -0.77 1.72
N TRP A 275 -17.13 -1.38 1.22
CA TRP A 275 -16.12 -0.78 0.37
C TRP A 275 -15.94 -1.60 -0.89
N LEU A 276 -15.72 -0.92 -2.02
CA LEU A 276 -15.11 -1.51 -3.19
C LEU A 276 -13.63 -1.06 -3.20
N VAL A 277 -12.73 -2.01 -3.23
CA VAL A 277 -11.28 -1.75 -3.38
C VAL A 277 -10.89 -2.06 -4.82
N VAL A 278 -10.15 -1.14 -5.43
CA VAL A 278 -9.59 -1.31 -6.77
C VAL A 278 -8.11 -0.92 -6.72
N MET A 279 -7.22 -1.81 -7.15
CA MET A 279 -5.78 -1.62 -7.17
C MET A 279 -5.26 -1.68 -8.60
N GLY A 280 -4.29 -0.82 -8.94
CA GLY A 280 -3.47 -0.95 -10.14
C GLY A 280 -2.54 -2.15 -10.00
N ALA A 281 -2.66 -3.12 -10.90
CA ALA A 281 -1.96 -4.41 -10.82
C ALA A 281 -1.36 -4.77 -12.17
N PRO A 282 -0.23 -4.16 -12.55
CA PRO A 282 0.37 -4.38 -13.87
C PRO A 282 0.73 -5.85 -14.10
N GLU A 283 0.56 -6.33 -15.34
CA GLU A 283 0.87 -7.71 -15.72
C GLU A 283 2.38 -8.03 -15.66
N GLU A 284 3.21 -6.99 -15.62
CA GLU A 284 4.65 -7.07 -15.47
C GLU A 284 5.13 -5.93 -14.59
N HIS A 285 6.10 -6.19 -13.71
CA HIS A 285 6.70 -5.17 -12.87
C HIS A 285 7.88 -4.50 -13.58
N TRP A 286 8.06 -3.21 -13.34
CA TRP A 286 9.26 -2.44 -13.68
C TRP A 286 9.57 -1.45 -12.55
N MET A 287 10.82 -1.02 -12.45
CA MET A 287 11.21 -0.03 -11.47
C MET A 287 10.45 1.30 -11.69
N ASN A 288 10.04 1.93 -10.60
CA ASN A 288 9.49 3.27 -10.65
C ASN A 288 10.52 4.25 -11.26
N PRO A 289 10.06 5.27 -11.99
CA PRO A 289 10.95 6.30 -12.50
C PRO A 289 11.74 6.98 -11.38
N SER A 290 12.99 7.33 -11.66
CA SER A 290 13.75 8.20 -10.76
C SER A 290 13.07 9.57 -10.66
N PRO A 291 12.98 10.19 -9.45
CA PRO A 291 12.45 11.55 -9.31
C PRO A 291 13.15 12.58 -10.22
N GLU A 292 14.40 12.34 -10.57
CA GLU A 292 15.21 13.22 -11.41
C GLU A 292 14.96 13.06 -12.92
N SER A 293 14.32 11.95 -13.33
CA SER A 293 14.07 11.65 -14.75
C SER A 293 13.01 12.54 -15.38
N GLY A 294 12.13 13.13 -14.58
CA GLY A 294 10.93 13.83 -15.05
C GLY A 294 9.84 12.89 -15.62
N GLU A 295 10.06 11.59 -15.61
CA GLU A 295 9.07 10.59 -15.99
C GLU A 295 7.99 10.46 -14.91
N LYS A 296 6.82 10.01 -15.30
CA LYS A 296 5.67 9.83 -14.41
C LYS A 296 5.34 8.35 -14.27
N ASP A 297 4.83 7.96 -13.11
CA ASP A 297 4.27 6.64 -12.91
C ASP A 297 3.05 6.39 -13.79
N ALA A 298 2.93 5.15 -14.29
CA ALA A 298 1.78 4.73 -15.08
C ALA A 298 0.51 4.73 -14.23
N GLN A 299 -0.57 5.23 -14.81
CA GLN A 299 -1.89 5.20 -14.19
C GLN A 299 -2.78 4.14 -14.85
N TRP A 300 -3.59 3.48 -14.04
CA TRP A 300 -4.49 2.40 -14.45
C TRP A 300 -5.95 2.83 -14.36
N PRO A 301 -6.47 3.62 -15.31
CA PRO A 301 -7.83 4.11 -15.28
C PRO A 301 -8.85 2.99 -15.43
N TYR A 302 -9.97 3.15 -14.75
CA TYR A 302 -11.09 2.21 -14.78
C TYR A 302 -12.42 2.92 -14.60
N ARG A 303 -13.50 2.19 -14.92
CA ARG A 303 -14.86 2.61 -14.59
C ARG A 303 -15.64 1.46 -13.96
N ILE A 304 -16.61 1.82 -13.16
CA ILE A 304 -17.46 0.89 -12.44
C ILE A 304 -18.93 1.25 -12.62
N ARG A 305 -19.78 0.25 -12.50
CA ARG A 305 -21.22 0.41 -12.37
C ARG A 305 -21.74 -0.56 -11.32
N LEU A 306 -22.52 -0.06 -10.38
CA LEU A 306 -23.12 -0.82 -9.29
C LEU A 306 -24.60 -1.03 -9.55
N LYS A 307 -25.12 -2.19 -9.15
CA LYS A 307 -26.52 -2.55 -9.09
C LYS A 307 -26.81 -3.15 -7.72
N GLY A 308 -27.84 -2.71 -7.07
CA GLY A 308 -28.27 -3.20 -5.75
C GLY A 308 -29.37 -2.34 -5.18
#